data_f75f8cbd614bca7660590526e9a08ebe
#
_entry.id   f75f8cbd614bca7660590526e9a08ebe
#
_cell.length_a   1.000
_cell.length_b   1.000
_cell.length_c   1.000
_cell.angle_alpha   90.00
_cell.angle_beta   90.00
_cell.angle_gamma   90.00
#
_symmetry.space_group_name_H-M   'P 1'
#
loop_
_entity.id
_entity.type
_entity.pdbx_description
1 polymer ?
#
loop_
_entity_poly.entity_id
_entity_poly.type
_entity_poly.pdbx_seq_one_letter_code
_entity_poly.pdbx_strand_id
1 'polypeptide(L)'
;MLAPEAATIVLKKVCNLFPYAEKVIGNNPLEIMLIEAQRKSRNGESTAIFTQNGMHGSICIYQLQDYCVATPEHILLHEIGHLLHMRATGTITDVPSSFIDYLSQLGTDCRKLSNEQLREVFADTFMLAVVYKYPAWGVPIGGIPPKAQEMCYAYIRTVFDQLN
;
A
#
# COMPACT_ATOMS: atom_id res chain seq x y z
N MET A 1 2.05 -0.52 19.57
CA MET A 1 1.19 -1.52 18.89
C MET A 1 0.00 -0.79 18.28
N LEU A 2 -0.45 -1.16 17.09
CA LEU A 2 -1.68 -0.60 16.52
C LEU A 2 -2.87 -1.19 17.28
N ALA A 3 -3.70 -0.33 17.89
CA ALA A 3 -4.92 -0.78 18.51
C ALA A 3 -5.95 -1.17 17.42
N PRO A 4 -6.82 -2.18 17.65
CA PRO A 4 -7.85 -2.56 16.67
C PRO A 4 -8.74 -1.41 16.22
N GLU A 5 -9.04 -0.49 17.14
CA GLU A 5 -9.81 0.72 16.84
C GLU A 5 -9.08 1.63 15.86
N ALA A 6 -7.74 1.76 15.99
CA ALA A 6 -6.94 2.56 15.07
C ALA A 6 -6.91 1.95 13.66
N ALA A 7 -6.82 0.62 13.53
CA ALA A 7 -6.93 -0.06 12.25
C ALA A 7 -8.30 0.21 11.59
N THR A 8 -9.36 0.16 12.36
CA THR A 8 -10.72 0.47 11.88
C THR A 8 -10.83 1.91 11.38
N ILE A 9 -10.21 2.88 12.06
CA ILE A 9 -10.20 4.28 11.63
C ILE A 9 -9.46 4.44 10.30
N VAL A 10 -8.31 3.78 10.15
CA VAL A 10 -7.54 3.80 8.89
C VAL A 10 -8.35 3.24 7.73
N LEU A 11 -8.99 2.06 7.92
CA LEU A 11 -9.82 1.45 6.90
C LEU A 11 -11.02 2.34 6.51
N LYS A 12 -11.71 2.94 7.48
CA LYS A 12 -12.79 3.90 7.20
C LYS A 12 -12.30 5.09 6.40
N LYS A 13 -11.09 5.61 6.69
CA LYS A 13 -10.50 6.71 5.93
C LYS A 13 -10.24 6.30 4.47
N VAL A 14 -9.71 5.10 4.25
CA VAL A 14 -9.49 4.54 2.90
C VAL A 14 -10.83 4.41 2.15
N CYS A 15 -11.85 3.81 2.77
CA CYS A 15 -13.17 3.66 2.14
C CYS A 15 -13.87 4.99 1.85
N ASN A 16 -13.66 6.00 2.68
CA ASN A 16 -14.21 7.34 2.43
C ASN A 16 -13.55 8.03 1.21
N LEU A 17 -12.22 7.84 1.04
CA LEU A 17 -11.49 8.39 -0.10
C LEU A 17 -11.72 7.60 -1.39
N PHE A 18 -11.87 6.29 -1.25
CA PHE A 18 -12.06 5.34 -2.36
C PHE A 18 -13.29 4.48 -2.08
N PRO A 19 -14.49 4.89 -2.51
CA PRO A 19 -15.77 4.25 -2.12
C PRO A 19 -15.87 2.75 -2.40
N TYR A 20 -15.06 2.23 -3.30
CA TYR A 20 -15.05 0.81 -3.66
C TYR A 20 -13.86 0.03 -3.08
N ALA A 21 -13.09 0.65 -2.19
CA ALA A 21 -11.88 0.04 -1.66
C ALA A 21 -12.13 -1.31 -1.00
N GLU A 22 -13.16 -1.42 -0.18
CA GLU A 22 -13.52 -2.67 0.50
C GLU A 22 -13.83 -3.80 -0.51
N LYS A 23 -14.61 -3.50 -1.54
CA LYS A 23 -14.95 -4.46 -2.60
C LYS A 23 -13.73 -4.86 -3.44
N VAL A 24 -12.83 -3.92 -3.69
CA VAL A 24 -11.67 -4.11 -4.58
C VAL A 24 -10.51 -4.78 -3.86
N ILE A 25 -10.22 -4.39 -2.63
CA ILE A 25 -9.10 -4.96 -1.84
C ILE A 25 -9.42 -6.38 -1.39
N GLY A 26 -10.70 -6.70 -1.14
CA GLY A 26 -11.09 -8.06 -0.77
C GLY A 26 -12.58 -8.32 -0.96
N ASN A 27 -12.91 -9.46 -1.56
CA ASN A 27 -14.29 -9.98 -1.56
C ASN A 27 -14.70 -10.55 -0.20
N ASN A 28 -13.77 -10.69 0.73
CA ASN A 28 -13.95 -11.07 2.11
C ASN A 28 -13.34 -10.02 3.01
N PRO A 29 -13.67 -10.02 4.30
CA PRO A 29 -13.05 -9.13 5.26
C PRO A 29 -11.53 -9.23 5.16
N LEU A 30 -10.86 -8.07 5.09
CA LEU A 30 -9.42 -7.99 5.17
C LEU A 30 -8.98 -8.45 6.55
N GLU A 31 -8.19 -9.52 6.61
CA GLU A 31 -7.66 -10.01 7.88
C GLU A 31 -6.44 -9.19 8.27
N ILE A 32 -6.49 -8.52 9.42
CA ILE A 32 -5.37 -7.76 9.97
C ILE A 32 -4.91 -8.41 11.26
N MET A 33 -3.69 -8.92 11.26
CA MET A 33 -3.06 -9.54 12.41
C MET A 33 -2.05 -8.60 13.04
N LEU A 34 -2.19 -8.36 14.34
CA LEU A 34 -1.23 -7.59 15.13
C LEU A 34 -0.33 -8.58 15.87
N ILE A 35 0.93 -8.62 15.51
CA ILE A 35 1.90 -9.60 16.03
C ILE A 35 2.82 -8.92 17.03
N GLU A 36 2.84 -9.41 18.27
CA GLU A 36 3.68 -8.86 19.35
C GLU A 36 5.18 -9.10 19.15
N ALA A 37 5.57 -10.04 18.28
CA ALA A 37 6.97 -10.31 18.00
C ALA A 37 7.60 -9.24 17.11
N GLN A 38 8.78 -8.76 17.49
CA GLN A 38 9.58 -7.90 16.61
C GLN A 38 10.24 -8.72 15.49
N ARG A 39 10.22 -8.16 14.28
CA ARG A 39 11.06 -8.68 13.18
C ARG A 39 12.12 -7.65 12.80
N LYS A 40 13.38 -8.10 12.69
CA LYS A 40 14.54 -7.22 12.42
C LYS A 40 14.50 -6.51 11.07
N SER A 41 13.77 -7.03 10.11
CA SER A 41 13.78 -6.55 8.72
C SER A 41 12.42 -6.10 8.20
N ARG A 42 11.33 -6.25 8.97
CA ARG A 42 9.97 -5.96 8.51
C ARG A 42 9.10 -5.39 9.62
N ASN A 43 8.37 -4.34 9.29
CA ASN A 43 7.36 -3.74 10.18
C ASN A 43 5.95 -4.24 9.84
N GLY A 44 5.75 -4.67 8.60
CA GLY A 44 4.51 -5.24 8.11
C GLY A 44 4.78 -6.30 7.04
N GLU A 45 3.75 -7.03 6.69
CA GLU A 45 3.76 -8.02 5.61
C GLU A 45 2.33 -8.21 5.11
N SER A 46 2.14 -8.12 3.79
CA SER A 46 0.87 -8.44 3.16
C SER A 46 0.98 -9.73 2.35
N THR A 47 -0.08 -10.50 2.39
CA THR A 47 -0.19 -11.76 1.66
C THR A 47 -1.51 -11.79 0.92
N ALA A 48 -1.52 -12.34 -0.29
CA ALA A 48 -2.74 -12.56 -1.05
C ALA A 48 -2.82 -14.02 -1.49
N ILE A 49 -4.03 -14.57 -1.42
CA ILE A 49 -4.37 -15.87 -1.96
C ILE A 49 -5.37 -15.64 -3.09
N PHE A 50 -4.97 -16.00 -4.30
CA PHE A 50 -5.85 -15.93 -5.47
C PHE A 50 -6.72 -17.18 -5.54
N THR A 51 -8.03 -17.00 -5.66
CA THR A 51 -9.03 -18.08 -5.79
C THR A 51 -9.86 -17.83 -7.04
N GLN A 52 -10.69 -18.81 -7.41
CA GLN A 52 -11.64 -18.65 -8.52
C GLN A 52 -12.65 -17.51 -8.28
N ASN A 53 -12.90 -17.16 -7.00
CA ASN A 53 -13.84 -16.11 -6.59
C ASN A 53 -13.16 -14.75 -6.31
N GLY A 54 -11.85 -14.63 -6.53
CA GLY A 54 -11.12 -13.40 -6.29
C GLY A 54 -9.89 -13.58 -5.42
N MET A 55 -9.47 -12.51 -4.76
CA MET A 55 -8.30 -12.47 -3.90
C MET A 55 -8.71 -12.32 -2.44
N HIS A 56 -8.15 -13.16 -1.57
CA HIS A 56 -8.20 -12.99 -0.13
C HIS A 56 -6.91 -12.31 0.33
N GLY A 57 -7.03 -11.20 1.03
CA GLY A 57 -5.89 -10.47 1.57
C GLY A 57 -5.74 -10.63 3.07
N SER A 58 -4.50 -10.73 3.54
CA SER A 58 -4.15 -10.63 4.95
C SER A 58 -2.97 -9.69 5.15
N ILE A 59 -2.98 -8.96 6.26
CA ILE A 59 -1.90 -8.03 6.66
C ILE A 59 -1.45 -8.41 8.05
N CYS A 60 -0.14 -8.65 8.20
CA CYS A 60 0.51 -8.79 9.50
C CYS A 60 1.25 -7.49 9.83
N ILE A 61 1.00 -6.91 11.00
CA ILE A 61 1.77 -5.78 11.52
C ILE A 61 2.54 -6.26 12.73
N TYR A 62 3.85 -6.13 12.65
CA TYR A 62 4.76 -6.53 13.72
C TYR A 62 4.97 -5.39 14.73
N GLN A 63 5.35 -5.76 15.95
CA GLN A 63 5.75 -4.77 16.94
C GLN A 63 6.90 -3.92 16.38
N LEU A 64 6.73 -2.60 16.43
CA LEU A 64 7.74 -1.67 15.95
C LEU A 64 8.98 -1.71 16.86
N GLN A 65 10.13 -1.58 16.24
CA GLN A 65 11.39 -1.39 16.98
C GLN A 65 11.46 0.06 17.48
N ASP A 66 12.14 0.29 18.61
CA ASP A 66 12.22 1.60 19.25
C ASP A 66 12.80 2.72 18.34
N TYR A 67 13.61 2.34 17.33
CA TYR A 67 14.17 3.29 16.35
C TYR A 67 13.29 3.45 15.10
N CYS A 68 12.16 2.77 15.03
CA CYS A 68 11.26 2.89 13.88
C CYS A 68 10.48 4.20 13.96
N VAL A 69 10.68 5.05 12.98
CA VAL A 69 9.98 6.34 12.84
C VAL A 69 8.64 6.23 12.12
N ALA A 70 8.30 5.02 11.62
CA ALA A 70 7.02 4.73 11.03
C ALA A 70 5.93 4.66 12.11
N THR A 71 4.79 5.23 11.81
CA THR A 71 3.61 4.95 12.63
C THR A 71 2.95 3.64 12.17
N PRO A 72 2.28 2.90 13.06
CA PRO A 72 1.50 1.73 12.67
C PRO A 72 0.46 2.01 11.58
N GLU A 73 -0.08 3.24 11.54
CA GLU A 73 -0.98 3.70 10.49
C GLU A 73 -0.31 3.73 9.11
N HIS A 74 0.90 4.27 9.02
CA HIS A 74 1.66 4.29 7.78
C HIS A 74 1.96 2.87 7.28
N ILE A 75 2.35 1.97 8.19
CA ILE A 75 2.62 0.58 7.87
C ILE A 75 1.36 -0.09 7.32
N LEU A 76 0.23 0.06 8.00
CA LEU A 76 -1.03 -0.52 7.55
C LEU A 76 -1.41 0.00 6.14
N LEU A 77 -1.28 1.29 5.90
CA LEU A 77 -1.57 1.87 4.58
C LEU A 77 -0.61 1.37 3.49
N HIS A 78 0.67 1.24 3.80
CA HIS A 78 1.66 0.67 2.88
C HIS A 78 1.29 -0.77 2.51
N GLU A 79 0.97 -1.61 3.49
CA GLU A 79 0.57 -3.01 3.25
C GLU A 79 -0.75 -3.14 2.47
N ILE A 80 -1.72 -2.24 2.69
CA ILE A 80 -2.92 -2.16 1.86
C ILE A 80 -2.55 -1.83 0.39
N GLY A 81 -1.54 -0.97 0.19
CA GLY A 81 -1.01 -0.67 -1.14
C GLY A 81 -0.49 -1.91 -1.86
N HIS A 82 0.20 -2.82 -1.16
CA HIS A 82 0.60 -4.11 -1.72
C HIS A 82 -0.59 -4.98 -2.13
N LEU A 83 -1.63 -5.06 -1.30
CA LEU A 83 -2.84 -5.81 -1.66
C LEU A 83 -3.52 -5.21 -2.90
N LEU A 84 -3.54 -3.90 -3.04
CA LEU A 84 -4.13 -3.23 -4.19
C LEU A 84 -3.38 -3.56 -5.49
N HIS A 85 -2.04 -3.54 -5.49
CA HIS A 85 -1.30 -3.89 -6.70
C HIS A 85 -1.49 -5.37 -7.07
N MET A 86 -1.49 -6.27 -6.07
CA MET A 86 -1.75 -7.69 -6.30
C MET A 86 -3.14 -7.91 -6.90
N ARG A 87 -4.14 -7.17 -6.43
CA ARG A 87 -5.50 -7.21 -6.98
C ARG A 87 -5.55 -6.70 -8.41
N ALA A 88 -4.83 -5.62 -8.71
CA ALA A 88 -4.82 -5.00 -10.02
C ALA A 88 -4.12 -5.86 -11.08
N THR A 89 -3.09 -6.62 -10.69
CA THR A 89 -2.30 -7.43 -11.63
C THR A 89 -2.66 -8.91 -11.63
N GLY A 90 -3.30 -9.40 -10.58
CA GLY A 90 -3.51 -10.84 -10.36
C GLY A 90 -2.24 -11.60 -9.96
N THR A 91 -1.15 -10.89 -9.66
CA THR A 91 0.14 -11.48 -9.27
C THR A 91 0.72 -10.82 -8.03
N ILE A 92 1.66 -11.51 -7.38
CA ILE A 92 2.42 -10.97 -6.26
C ILE A 92 3.72 -10.29 -6.70
N THR A 93 4.07 -10.36 -7.99
CA THR A 93 5.38 -9.94 -8.52
C THR A 93 5.35 -8.63 -9.28
N ASP A 94 4.21 -8.27 -9.85
CA ASP A 94 4.13 -7.18 -10.79
C ASP A 94 3.31 -6.00 -10.24
N VAL A 95 3.55 -4.83 -10.79
CA VAL A 95 2.69 -3.65 -10.60
C VAL A 95 1.85 -3.41 -11.85
N PRO A 96 0.73 -2.65 -11.78
CA PRO A 96 -0.03 -2.30 -12.98
C PRO A 96 0.85 -1.60 -14.02
N SER A 97 0.70 -1.96 -15.31
CA SER A 97 1.47 -1.31 -16.39
C SER A 97 1.29 0.22 -16.42
N SER A 98 0.08 0.69 -16.10
CA SER A 98 -0.21 2.12 -15.97
C SER A 98 0.63 2.81 -14.88
N PHE A 99 1.17 2.06 -13.92
CA PHE A 99 2.05 2.61 -12.88
C PHE A 99 3.40 3.03 -13.45
N ILE A 100 3.92 2.28 -14.41
CA ILE A 100 5.18 2.62 -15.09
C ILE A 100 5.01 3.93 -15.86
N ASP A 101 3.87 4.11 -16.54
CA ASP A 101 3.56 5.35 -17.27
C ASP A 101 3.43 6.53 -16.29
N TYR A 102 2.76 6.32 -15.17
CA TYR A 102 2.63 7.32 -14.10
C TYR A 102 4.00 7.74 -13.54
N LEU A 103 4.87 6.78 -13.19
CA LEU A 103 6.23 7.09 -12.70
C LEU A 103 7.07 7.83 -13.75
N SER A 104 6.94 7.45 -15.02
CA SER A 104 7.64 8.13 -16.12
C SER A 104 7.20 9.59 -16.26
N GLN A 105 5.91 9.90 -16.06
CA GLN A 105 5.41 11.28 -16.03
C GLN A 105 5.99 12.09 -14.86
N LEU A 106 6.32 11.42 -13.75
CA LEU A 106 7.02 12.04 -12.62
C LEU A 106 8.53 12.19 -12.84
N GLY A 107 9.06 11.75 -13.99
CA GLY A 107 10.49 11.81 -14.31
C GLY A 107 11.30 10.65 -13.72
N THR A 108 10.68 9.60 -13.24
CA THR A 108 11.35 8.43 -12.70
C THR A 108 11.80 7.51 -13.83
N ASP A 109 13.08 7.14 -13.86
CA ASP A 109 13.59 6.13 -14.80
C ASP A 109 13.32 4.72 -14.25
N CYS A 110 12.14 4.18 -14.59
CA CYS A 110 11.69 2.87 -14.11
C CYS A 110 12.60 1.71 -14.51
N ARG A 111 13.44 1.87 -15.56
CA ARG A 111 14.40 0.83 -15.98
C ARG A 111 15.50 0.58 -14.95
N LYS A 112 15.70 1.51 -14.01
CA LYS A 112 16.67 1.38 -12.93
C LYS A 112 16.08 0.72 -11.68
N LEU A 113 14.78 0.43 -11.67
CA LEU A 113 14.10 -0.17 -10.53
C LEU A 113 13.85 -1.65 -10.78
N SER A 114 14.12 -2.47 -9.76
CA SER A 114 13.67 -3.87 -9.77
C SER A 114 12.14 -3.95 -9.57
N ASN A 115 11.55 -5.11 -9.90
CA ASN A 115 10.12 -5.33 -9.64
C ASN A 115 9.79 -5.18 -8.15
N GLU A 116 10.67 -5.62 -7.26
CA GLU A 116 10.51 -5.43 -5.82
C GLU A 116 10.47 -3.94 -5.45
N GLN A 117 11.40 -3.15 -5.98
CA GLN A 117 11.40 -1.70 -5.75
C GLN A 117 10.16 -1.01 -6.32
N LEU A 118 9.68 -1.42 -7.49
CA LEU A 118 8.44 -0.89 -8.07
C LEU A 118 7.22 -1.19 -7.20
N ARG A 119 7.14 -2.37 -6.57
CA ARG A 119 6.06 -2.72 -5.63
C ARG A 119 6.11 -1.86 -4.37
N GLU A 120 7.29 -1.64 -3.82
CA GLU A 120 7.47 -0.75 -2.67
C GLU A 120 7.04 0.69 -3.01
N VAL A 121 7.45 1.20 -4.18
CA VAL A 121 7.04 2.53 -4.66
C VAL A 121 5.53 2.62 -4.89
N PHE A 122 4.89 1.54 -5.36
CA PHE A 122 3.43 1.50 -5.50
C PHE A 122 2.74 1.57 -4.13
N ALA A 123 3.20 0.78 -3.17
CA ALA A 123 2.66 0.78 -1.80
C ALA A 123 2.81 2.17 -1.14
N ASP A 124 3.96 2.81 -1.32
CA ASP A 124 4.19 4.18 -0.86
C ASP A 124 3.29 5.20 -1.59
N THR A 125 3.06 5.01 -2.89
CA THR A 125 2.14 5.86 -3.67
C THR A 125 0.72 5.78 -3.10
N PHE A 126 0.26 4.57 -2.76
CA PHE A 126 -1.04 4.39 -2.10
C PHE A 126 -1.07 5.07 -0.72
N MET A 127 -0.07 4.83 0.10
CA MET A 127 0.03 5.46 1.42
C MET A 127 -0.03 7.00 1.30
N LEU A 128 0.72 7.60 0.37
CA LEU A 128 0.72 9.04 0.13
C LEU A 128 -0.62 9.58 -0.41
N ALA A 129 -1.35 8.78 -1.16
CA ALA A 129 -2.70 9.16 -1.59
C ALA A 129 -3.66 9.33 -0.41
N VAL A 130 -3.41 8.66 0.71
CA VAL A 130 -4.26 8.70 1.91
C VAL A 130 -3.75 9.68 2.96
N VAL A 131 -2.43 9.81 3.12
CA VAL A 131 -1.79 10.66 4.13
C VAL A 131 -0.84 11.68 3.52
N TYR A 132 -0.85 12.92 4.06
CA TYR A 132 -0.07 14.04 3.52
C TYR A 132 1.40 14.06 3.93
N LYS A 133 1.87 13.10 4.74
CA LYS A 133 3.23 13.08 5.25
C LYS A 133 3.91 11.77 4.93
N TYR A 134 5.11 11.86 4.35
CA TYR A 134 6.04 10.77 4.46
C TYR A 134 6.35 10.50 5.92
N PRO A 135 6.40 9.24 6.33
CA PRO A 135 7.08 8.89 7.57
C PRO A 135 8.52 9.40 7.51
N ALA A 136 9.09 9.72 8.66
CA ALA A 136 10.42 10.35 8.74
C ALA A 136 11.59 9.44 8.28
N TRP A 137 11.32 8.22 7.81
CA TRP A 137 12.35 7.32 7.25
C TRP A 137 12.89 7.72 5.88
N GLY A 138 12.36 8.79 5.27
CA GLY A 138 12.96 9.36 4.09
C GLY A 138 12.12 9.34 2.83
N VAL A 139 12.75 9.68 1.73
CA VAL A 139 12.15 9.66 0.40
C VAL A 139 12.00 8.22 -0.06
N PRO A 140 10.82 7.80 -0.56
CA PRO A 140 10.65 6.46 -1.10
C PRO A 140 11.67 6.16 -2.19
N ILE A 141 12.00 4.90 -2.30
CA ILE A 141 12.74 4.37 -3.45
C ILE A 141 11.98 4.77 -4.72
N GLY A 142 12.66 5.39 -5.68
CA GLY A 142 12.05 5.85 -6.93
C GLY A 142 11.66 7.31 -6.99
N GLY A 143 11.83 8.07 -5.88
CA GLY A 143 11.86 9.52 -5.93
C GLY A 143 10.52 10.21 -6.13
N ILE A 144 9.40 9.65 -5.61
CA ILE A 144 8.12 10.37 -5.60
C ILE A 144 8.30 11.66 -4.79
N PRO A 145 8.12 12.83 -5.39
CA PRO A 145 8.28 14.09 -4.66
C PRO A 145 7.25 14.18 -3.53
N PRO A 146 7.61 14.68 -2.34
CA PRO A 146 6.66 14.85 -1.23
C PRO A 146 5.43 15.72 -1.58
N LYS A 147 5.54 16.55 -2.60
CA LYS A 147 4.46 17.42 -3.10
C LYS A 147 3.52 16.72 -4.10
N ALA A 148 3.77 15.46 -4.45
CA ALA A 148 2.99 14.74 -5.47
C ALA A 148 1.73 14.02 -4.92
N GLN A 149 1.27 14.35 -3.71
CA GLN A 149 0.15 13.65 -3.11
C GLN A 149 -1.14 13.71 -3.94
N GLU A 150 -1.45 14.86 -4.53
CA GLU A 150 -2.62 14.98 -5.40
C GLU A 150 -2.50 14.08 -6.63
N MET A 151 -1.30 13.95 -7.18
CA MET A 151 -1.01 13.04 -8.29
C MET A 151 -1.10 11.57 -7.84
N CYS A 152 -0.61 11.25 -6.65
CA CYS A 152 -0.78 9.91 -6.06
C CYS A 152 -2.26 9.58 -5.89
N TYR A 153 -3.04 10.49 -5.32
CA TYR A 153 -4.47 10.30 -5.15
C TYR A 153 -5.19 10.10 -6.50
N ALA A 154 -4.92 10.96 -7.47
CA ALA A 154 -5.52 10.86 -8.79
C ALA A 154 -5.20 9.52 -9.47
N TYR A 155 -3.93 9.09 -9.41
CA TYR A 155 -3.51 7.80 -9.96
C TYR A 155 -4.18 6.62 -9.25
N ILE A 156 -4.14 6.57 -7.93
CA ILE A 156 -4.74 5.47 -7.14
C ILE A 156 -6.25 5.40 -7.38
N ARG A 157 -6.93 6.54 -7.52
CA ARG A 157 -8.34 6.57 -7.89
C ARG A 157 -8.59 5.87 -9.23
N THR A 158 -7.75 6.12 -10.25
CA THR A 158 -7.91 5.42 -11.55
C THR A 158 -7.73 3.90 -11.40
N VAL A 159 -6.83 3.43 -10.52
CA VAL A 159 -6.66 2.00 -10.24
C VAL A 159 -7.96 1.42 -9.65
N PHE A 160 -8.56 2.07 -8.67
CA PHE A 160 -9.84 1.63 -8.09
C PHE A 160 -10.98 1.64 -9.12
N ASP A 161 -11.07 2.68 -9.95
CA ASP A 161 -12.10 2.81 -10.98
C ASP A 161 -12.00 1.69 -12.05
N GLN A 162 -10.80 1.22 -12.37
CA GLN A 162 -10.57 0.11 -13.29
C GLN A 162 -10.92 -1.27 -12.72
N LEU A 163 -10.91 -1.41 -11.41
CA LEU A 163 -11.18 -2.67 -10.70
C LEU A 163 -12.64 -2.79 -10.22
N ASN A 164 -13.44 -1.74 -10.37
CA ASN A 164 -14.84 -1.68 -9.91
C ASN A 164 -15.83 -2.36 -10.86
#